data_8c3794dd550fb8437c850c1a63dca93f
#
_entry.id   8c3794dd550fb8437c850c1a63dca93f
#
_cell.length_a   1.000
_cell.length_b   1.000
_cell.length_c   1.000
_cell.angle_alpha   90.00
_cell.angle_beta   90.00
_cell.angle_gamma   90.00
#
_symmetry.space_group_name_H-M   'P 1'
#
loop_
_entity.id
_entity.type
_entity.pdbx_description
1 polymer ?
#
loop_
_entity_poly.entity_id
_entity_poly.type
_entity_poly.pdbx_seq_one_letter_code
_entity_poly.pdbx_strand_id
1 'polypeptide(L)'
;MKRNGYRMDSGGPDSKIFRSYDSGKTWEDISEFSGLPSFPWGIVGVTISPVNSKRIWVMVEADNGGLFRSDDGGNNWEKVNSNRALRQRAWYYTRIYADTQNEDKVFVLNVSYGVSTDGGKTFTLKNAPHGDHHDLWIDPNNNMRMVIADDGG
;
A
#
# COMPACT_ATOMS: atom_id res chain seq x y z
N MET A 1 -7.87 -15.75 7.97
CA MET A 1 -8.99 -15.07 7.28
C MET A 1 -10.23 -15.96 7.37
N LYS A 2 -11.24 -15.61 8.17
CA LYS A 2 -12.54 -16.29 8.14
C LYS A 2 -13.37 -15.64 7.04
N ARG A 3 -13.57 -16.34 5.93
CA ARG A 3 -14.52 -15.91 4.90
C ARG A 3 -15.93 -16.18 5.42
N ASN A 4 -16.73 -15.15 5.58
CA ASN A 4 -18.16 -15.28 5.80
C ASN A 4 -18.84 -15.31 4.41
N GLY A 5 -19.58 -16.35 4.09
CA GLY A 5 -20.26 -16.50 2.78
C GLY A 5 -21.31 -15.43 2.46
N TYR A 6 -21.63 -14.55 3.41
CA TYR A 6 -22.63 -13.49 3.28
C TYR A 6 -22.04 -12.06 3.34
N ARG A 7 -20.74 -11.92 3.60
CA ARG A 7 -20.04 -10.63 3.64
C ARG A 7 -18.65 -10.80 3.02
N MET A 8 -18.28 -9.86 2.16
CA MET A 8 -16.92 -9.73 1.64
C MET A 8 -16.07 -8.90 2.61
N ASP A 9 -16.01 -9.32 3.87
CA ASP A 9 -15.13 -8.68 4.84
C ASP A 9 -13.73 -9.27 4.70
N SER A 10 -12.76 -8.42 4.45
CA SER A 10 -11.34 -8.79 4.52
C SER A 10 -10.77 -8.35 5.87
N GLY A 11 -9.97 -9.21 6.48
CA GLY A 11 -9.31 -8.88 7.74
C GLY A 11 -10.10 -9.23 8.99
N GLY A 12 -9.76 -8.55 10.08
CA GLY A 12 -10.32 -8.78 11.40
C GLY A 12 -9.47 -8.14 12.51
N PRO A 13 -9.73 -8.46 13.78
CA PRO A 13 -9.01 -7.87 14.92
C PRO A 13 -7.50 -8.17 14.91
N ASP A 14 -7.08 -9.18 14.17
CA ASP A 14 -5.68 -9.60 14.07
C ASP A 14 -4.96 -9.06 12.82
N SER A 15 -5.63 -8.19 12.03
CA SER A 15 -4.98 -7.52 10.91
C SER A 15 -4.05 -6.43 11.44
N LYS A 16 -2.74 -6.58 11.22
CA LYS A 16 -1.70 -5.77 11.85
C LYS A 16 -0.52 -5.50 10.92
N ILE A 17 0.33 -4.56 11.34
CA ILE A 17 1.61 -4.25 10.71
C ILE A 17 2.71 -4.56 11.70
N PHE A 18 3.74 -5.25 11.24
CA PHE A 18 4.90 -5.59 12.04
C PHE A 18 6.17 -5.08 11.39
N ARG A 19 7.14 -4.72 12.21
CA ARG A 19 8.46 -4.25 11.80
C ARG A 19 9.55 -5.15 12.39
N SER A 20 10.59 -5.43 11.60
CA SER A 20 11.78 -6.16 12.05
C SER A 20 13.04 -5.34 11.75
N TYR A 21 14.04 -5.41 12.64
CA TYR A 21 15.36 -4.83 12.46
C TYR A 21 16.48 -5.89 12.40
N ASP A 22 16.13 -7.17 12.41
CA ASP A 22 17.08 -8.30 12.51
C ASP A 22 16.80 -9.38 11.46
N SER A 23 16.35 -8.97 10.28
CA SER A 23 16.02 -9.88 9.15
C SER A 23 14.91 -10.87 9.48
N GLY A 24 13.92 -10.42 10.25
CA GLY A 24 12.72 -11.21 10.56
C GLY A 24 12.86 -12.19 11.71
N LYS A 25 13.97 -12.13 12.51
CA LYS A 25 14.12 -12.97 13.70
C LYS A 25 13.18 -12.52 14.81
N THR A 26 13.01 -11.21 14.98
CA THR A 26 12.03 -10.60 15.89
C THR A 26 11.15 -9.61 15.16
N TRP A 27 9.91 -9.44 15.65
CA TRP A 27 8.91 -8.56 15.06
C TRP A 27 8.26 -7.70 16.11
N GLU A 28 8.21 -6.40 15.88
CA GLU A 28 7.53 -5.39 16.67
C GLU A 28 6.18 -5.05 16.05
N ASP A 29 5.09 -5.10 16.84
CA ASP A 29 3.77 -4.63 16.41
C ASP A 29 3.75 -3.10 16.45
N ILE A 30 3.59 -2.48 15.29
CA ILE A 30 3.53 -1.03 15.12
C ILE A 30 2.13 -0.53 14.72
N SER A 31 1.12 -1.37 14.83
CA SER A 31 -0.23 -1.09 14.35
C SER A 31 -0.95 0.01 15.13
N GLU A 32 -0.58 0.25 16.38
CA GLU A 32 -1.15 1.31 17.24
C GLU A 32 -0.28 2.58 17.28
N PHE A 33 0.73 2.68 16.42
CA PHE A 33 1.60 3.86 16.39
C PHE A 33 0.84 5.07 15.87
N SER A 34 1.28 6.24 16.33
CA SER A 34 0.61 7.53 16.09
C SER A 34 0.32 7.79 14.61
N GLY A 35 -0.90 8.19 14.30
CA GLY A 35 -1.35 8.59 12.97
C GLY A 35 -2.01 7.50 12.13
N LEU A 36 -1.92 6.23 12.53
CA LEU A 36 -2.65 5.14 11.88
C LEU A 36 -4.14 5.14 12.26
N PRO A 37 -5.03 4.53 11.44
CA PRO A 37 -6.45 4.49 11.72
C PRO A 37 -6.76 3.54 12.88
N SER A 38 -7.92 3.74 13.51
CA SER A 38 -8.42 2.81 14.53
C SER A 38 -8.84 1.47 13.91
N PHE A 39 -8.76 0.42 14.71
CA PHE A 39 -9.27 -0.92 14.35
C PHE A 39 -10.82 -0.96 14.29
N PRO A 40 -11.41 -1.94 13.59
CA PRO A 40 -10.75 -3.07 12.90
C PRO A 40 -10.18 -2.70 11.53
N TRP A 41 -9.11 -3.39 11.11
CA TRP A 41 -8.55 -3.27 9.78
C TRP A 41 -8.91 -4.47 8.90
N GLY A 42 -9.07 -4.19 7.61
CA GLY A 42 -9.11 -5.20 6.56
C GLY A 42 -7.71 -5.54 6.05
N ILE A 43 -7.54 -5.59 4.73
CA ILE A 43 -6.24 -5.82 4.10
C ILE A 43 -5.36 -4.58 4.25
N VAL A 44 -4.07 -4.84 4.44
CA VAL A 44 -3.03 -3.81 4.50
C VAL A 44 -1.98 -4.10 3.44
N GLY A 45 -1.70 -3.10 2.59
CA GLY A 45 -0.56 -3.11 1.69
C GLY A 45 0.58 -2.26 2.26
N VAL A 46 1.82 -2.69 2.09
CA VAL A 46 2.99 -1.97 2.59
C VAL A 46 4.07 -1.90 1.52
N THR A 47 4.77 -0.76 1.45
CA THR A 47 6.00 -0.60 0.67
C THR A 47 6.94 0.36 1.35
N ILE A 48 8.24 0.14 1.16
CA ILE A 48 9.32 0.99 1.67
C ILE A 48 10.08 1.56 0.47
N SER A 49 10.43 2.84 0.51
CA SER A 49 11.26 3.43 -0.53
C SER A 49 12.67 2.81 -0.52
N PRO A 50 13.13 2.24 -1.65
CA PRO A 50 14.52 1.76 -1.74
C PRO A 50 15.54 2.89 -1.68
N VAL A 51 15.11 4.13 -1.99
CA VAL A 51 15.98 5.33 -2.00
C VAL A 51 16.10 5.93 -0.60
N ASN A 52 15.04 5.80 0.22
CA ASN A 52 15.00 6.31 1.58
C ASN A 52 14.27 5.32 2.49
N SER A 53 15.00 4.49 3.20
CA SER A 53 14.44 3.43 4.05
C SER A 53 13.60 3.94 5.25
N LYS A 54 13.63 5.23 5.54
CA LYS A 54 12.75 5.87 6.54
C LYS A 54 11.37 6.17 5.97
N ARG A 55 11.23 6.24 4.64
CA ARG A 55 9.96 6.50 3.97
C ARG A 55 9.22 5.20 3.68
N ILE A 56 8.09 5.06 4.35
CA ILE A 56 7.23 3.87 4.28
C ILE A 56 5.81 4.33 3.95
N TRP A 57 5.12 3.60 3.09
CA TRP A 57 3.70 3.78 2.86
C TRP A 57 2.94 2.53 3.27
N VAL A 58 1.76 2.76 3.84
CA VAL A 58 0.78 1.70 4.11
C VAL A 58 -0.59 2.12 3.58
N MET A 59 -1.21 1.22 2.84
CA MET A 59 -2.59 1.35 2.42
C MET A 59 -3.45 0.50 3.37
N VAL A 60 -4.35 1.14 4.12
CA VAL A 60 -5.15 0.45 5.12
C VAL A 60 -6.62 0.47 4.74
N GLU A 61 -7.22 -0.71 4.65
CA GLU A 61 -8.67 -0.87 4.58
C GLU A 61 -9.25 -0.76 5.98
N ALA A 62 -9.95 0.34 6.26
CA ALA A 62 -10.64 0.61 7.52
C ALA A 62 -11.70 1.69 7.28
N ASP A 63 -12.61 1.92 8.24
CA ASP A 63 -13.62 2.99 8.16
C ASP A 63 -12.95 4.35 7.93
N ASN A 64 -11.91 4.64 8.69
CA ASN A 64 -11.06 5.81 8.52
C ASN A 64 -9.73 5.49 7.80
N GLY A 65 -9.74 4.49 6.92
CA GLY A 65 -8.60 4.04 6.17
C GLY A 65 -8.17 5.01 5.07
N GLY A 66 -7.07 4.69 4.41
CA GLY A 66 -6.44 5.50 3.37
C GLY A 66 -5.02 5.07 3.10
N LEU A 67 -4.29 5.93 2.41
CA LEU A 67 -2.85 5.85 2.28
C LEU A 67 -2.19 6.67 3.39
N PHE A 68 -1.38 6.00 4.18
CA PHE A 68 -0.58 6.62 5.25
C PHE A 68 0.89 6.55 4.86
N ARG A 69 1.65 7.57 5.25
CA ARG A 69 3.09 7.66 5.04
C ARG A 69 3.80 7.93 6.36
N SER A 70 4.91 7.26 6.54
CA SER A 70 5.91 7.58 7.55
C SER A 70 7.18 8.08 6.87
N ASP A 71 7.86 9.05 7.48
CA ASP A 71 9.16 9.57 7.07
C ASP A 71 10.25 9.31 8.14
N ASP A 72 9.93 8.51 9.16
CA ASP A 72 10.80 8.20 10.30
C ASP A 72 10.94 6.69 10.60
N GLY A 73 10.74 5.86 9.57
CA GLY A 73 10.89 4.40 9.70
C GLY A 73 9.71 3.72 10.38
N GLY A 74 8.52 4.33 10.34
CA GLY A 74 7.29 3.77 10.86
C GLY A 74 7.00 4.11 12.32
N ASN A 75 7.65 5.13 12.89
CA ASN A 75 7.36 5.56 14.26
C ASN A 75 6.16 6.51 14.33
N ASN A 76 6.00 7.37 13.33
CA ASN A 76 4.84 8.25 13.19
C ASN A 76 4.29 8.18 11.77
N TRP A 77 2.98 8.37 11.63
CA TRP A 77 2.27 8.22 10.38
C TRP A 77 1.38 9.42 10.10
N GLU A 78 1.32 9.82 8.85
CA GLU A 78 0.43 10.84 8.32
C GLU A 78 -0.50 10.21 7.29
N LYS A 79 -1.81 10.45 7.39
CA LYS A 79 -2.74 10.11 6.30
C LYS A 79 -2.52 11.09 5.15
N VAL A 80 -1.85 10.65 4.09
CA VAL A 80 -1.53 11.49 2.93
C VAL A 80 -2.64 11.47 1.86
N ASN A 81 -3.47 10.41 1.82
CA ASN A 81 -4.53 10.31 0.84
C ASN A 81 -5.72 9.48 1.35
N SER A 82 -6.94 9.97 1.11
CA SER A 82 -8.20 9.31 1.50
C SER A 82 -9.05 8.86 0.31
N ASN A 83 -8.55 9.02 -0.94
CA ASN A 83 -9.31 8.72 -2.13
C ASN A 83 -9.71 7.23 -2.19
N ARG A 84 -11.02 6.99 -2.21
CA ARG A 84 -11.57 5.63 -2.28
C ARG A 84 -11.29 4.92 -3.60
N ALA A 85 -11.03 5.65 -4.69
CA ALA A 85 -10.67 5.05 -5.97
C ALA A 85 -9.38 4.23 -5.90
N LEU A 86 -8.47 4.55 -4.95
CA LEU A 86 -7.25 3.78 -4.71
C LEU A 86 -7.48 2.49 -3.90
N ARG A 87 -8.69 2.30 -3.36
CA ARG A 87 -9.06 1.21 -2.46
C ARG A 87 -10.35 0.50 -2.87
N GLN A 88 -10.69 0.55 -4.17
CA GLN A 88 -11.82 -0.21 -4.68
C GLN A 88 -11.53 -1.69 -4.51
N ARG A 89 -12.53 -2.46 -4.04
CA ARG A 89 -12.39 -3.88 -3.78
C ARG A 89 -11.12 -4.19 -2.97
N ALA A 90 -10.89 -3.47 -1.86
CA ALA A 90 -9.69 -3.58 -1.04
C ALA A 90 -9.40 -5.03 -0.60
N TRP A 91 -10.45 -5.83 -0.40
CA TRP A 91 -10.38 -7.26 -0.12
C TRP A 91 -9.76 -8.10 -1.25
N TYR A 92 -9.62 -7.56 -2.47
CA TYR A 92 -9.05 -8.23 -3.64
C TYR A 92 -7.72 -7.61 -4.07
N TYR A 93 -7.65 -6.28 -4.06
CA TYR A 93 -6.43 -5.51 -4.35
C TYR A 93 -5.74 -5.08 -3.03
N THR A 94 -5.08 -3.99 -2.99
CA THR A 94 -4.31 -3.39 -1.88
C THR A 94 -2.83 -3.65 -2.08
N ARG A 95 -2.37 -3.40 -3.30
CA ARG A 95 -0.97 -3.47 -3.64
C ARG A 95 -0.42 -2.07 -3.86
N ILE A 96 0.75 -1.83 -3.28
CA ILE A 96 1.44 -0.56 -3.34
C ILE A 96 2.93 -0.80 -3.57
N TYR A 97 3.55 0.01 -4.43
CA TYR A 97 4.95 -0.13 -4.83
C TYR A 97 5.63 1.22 -4.83
N ALA A 98 6.74 1.35 -4.09
CA ALA A 98 7.61 2.50 -4.18
C ALA A 98 8.46 2.44 -5.45
N ASP A 99 8.72 3.60 -6.05
CA ASP A 99 9.65 3.72 -7.17
C ASP A 99 11.09 3.39 -6.71
N THR A 100 11.85 2.78 -7.60
CA THR A 100 13.20 2.30 -7.28
C THR A 100 14.26 3.40 -7.26
N GLN A 101 13.97 4.59 -7.80
CA GLN A 101 14.93 5.70 -7.94
C GLN A 101 14.40 7.05 -7.47
N ASN A 102 13.09 7.17 -7.19
CA ASN A 102 12.47 8.41 -6.74
C ASN A 102 11.70 8.18 -5.44
N GLU A 103 12.16 8.78 -4.35
CA GLU A 103 11.55 8.60 -3.03
C GLU A 103 10.13 9.16 -2.90
N ASP A 104 9.71 10.07 -3.77
CA ASP A 104 8.36 10.66 -3.76
C ASP A 104 7.39 9.94 -4.71
N LYS A 105 7.88 8.97 -5.49
CA LYS A 105 7.04 8.29 -6.46
C LYS A 105 6.56 6.94 -5.95
N VAL A 106 5.25 6.75 -5.99
CA VAL A 106 4.59 5.53 -5.52
C VAL A 106 3.42 5.14 -6.44
N PHE A 107 3.21 3.84 -6.57
CA PHE A 107 2.16 3.24 -7.38
C PHE A 107 1.19 2.49 -6.51
N VAL A 108 -0.09 2.59 -6.82
CA VAL A 108 -1.16 1.78 -6.20
C VAL A 108 -1.85 0.99 -7.28
N LEU A 109 -1.90 -0.32 -7.14
CA LEU A 109 -2.58 -1.21 -8.08
C LEU A 109 -4.02 -1.46 -7.63
N ASN A 110 -4.91 -1.34 -8.60
CA ASN A 110 -6.35 -1.53 -8.43
C ASN A 110 -6.97 -1.84 -9.80
N VAL A 111 -8.27 -1.63 -9.98
CA VAL A 111 -8.94 -1.70 -11.31
C VAL A 111 -8.16 -0.85 -12.34
N SER A 112 -7.84 0.39 -11.99
CA SER A 112 -6.81 1.19 -12.66
C SER A 112 -5.60 1.29 -11.74
N TYR A 113 -4.38 1.46 -12.26
CA TYR A 113 -3.27 1.76 -11.39
C TYR A 113 -3.11 3.27 -11.19
N GLY A 114 -2.82 3.67 -9.97
CA GLY A 114 -2.56 5.05 -9.61
C GLY A 114 -1.07 5.34 -9.55
N VAL A 115 -0.63 6.50 -10.05
CA VAL A 115 0.75 6.99 -9.94
C VAL A 115 0.74 8.29 -9.18
N SER A 116 1.53 8.38 -8.12
CA SER A 116 1.85 9.60 -7.39
C SER A 116 3.31 9.95 -7.58
N THR A 117 3.61 11.25 -7.65
CA THR A 117 4.98 11.80 -7.69
C THR A 117 5.23 12.84 -6.59
N ASP A 118 4.33 12.90 -5.60
CA ASP A 118 4.34 13.87 -4.50
C ASP A 118 4.23 13.18 -3.13
N GLY A 119 4.76 11.98 -3.02
CA GLY A 119 4.78 11.21 -1.79
C GLY A 119 3.43 10.61 -1.41
N GLY A 120 2.53 10.40 -2.36
CA GLY A 120 1.23 9.79 -2.14
C GLY A 120 0.09 10.77 -1.88
N LYS A 121 0.31 12.08 -2.00
CA LYS A 121 -0.71 13.11 -1.75
C LYS A 121 -1.74 13.15 -2.87
N THR A 122 -1.28 13.13 -4.12
CA THR A 122 -2.15 13.10 -5.30
C THR A 122 -1.82 11.92 -6.19
N PHE A 123 -2.83 11.43 -6.92
CA PHE A 123 -2.68 10.30 -7.85
C PHE A 123 -3.32 10.61 -9.20
N THR A 124 -2.59 10.28 -10.25
CA THR A 124 -3.13 10.16 -11.60
C THR A 124 -3.46 8.69 -11.86
N LEU A 125 -4.72 8.40 -12.15
CA LEU A 125 -5.14 7.04 -12.52
C LEU A 125 -4.80 6.77 -13.99
N LYS A 126 -4.27 5.59 -14.25
CA LYS A 126 -3.88 5.09 -15.57
C LYS A 126 -4.37 3.66 -15.75
N ASN A 127 -4.45 3.23 -17.00
CA ASN A 127 -4.64 1.83 -17.35
C ASN A 127 -3.42 1.35 -18.15
N ALA A 128 -3.02 0.10 -17.93
CA ALA A 128 -2.30 -0.71 -18.89
C ALA A 128 -3.29 -1.16 -19.99
N PRO A 129 -2.91 -2.02 -20.94
CA PRO A 129 -3.84 -2.48 -21.97
C PRO A 129 -5.18 -3.01 -21.44
N HIS A 130 -5.16 -3.62 -20.24
CA HIS A 130 -6.35 -4.09 -19.51
C HIS A 130 -6.38 -3.51 -18.10
N GLY A 131 -7.47 -3.73 -17.37
CA GLY A 131 -7.61 -3.37 -15.96
C GLY A 131 -7.30 -4.53 -15.02
N ASP A 132 -7.66 -4.36 -13.75
CA ASP A 132 -7.48 -5.36 -12.70
C ASP A 132 -6.01 -5.74 -12.50
N HIS A 133 -5.22 -4.76 -12.03
CA HIS A 133 -3.77 -4.88 -11.88
C HIS A 133 -3.38 -5.55 -10.56
N HIS A 134 -2.57 -6.60 -10.63
CA HIS A 134 -2.22 -7.44 -9.49
C HIS A 134 -0.77 -7.40 -9.07
N ASP A 135 0.15 -7.11 -9.98
CA ASP A 135 1.57 -7.05 -9.62
C ASP A 135 2.32 -6.03 -10.48
N LEU A 136 3.41 -5.49 -9.94
CA LEU A 136 4.24 -4.51 -10.60
C LEU A 136 5.71 -4.74 -10.24
N TRP A 137 6.53 -4.92 -11.24
CA TRP A 137 7.97 -4.86 -11.10
C TRP A 137 8.53 -3.60 -11.73
N ILE A 138 9.45 -2.94 -11.04
CA ILE A 138 10.15 -1.73 -11.50
C ILE A 138 11.63 -2.02 -11.50
N ASP A 139 12.29 -1.81 -12.64
CA ASP A 139 13.73 -2.03 -12.78
C ASP A 139 14.51 -1.13 -11.79
N PRO A 140 15.33 -1.71 -10.90
CA PRO A 140 16.10 -0.93 -9.93
C PRO A 140 17.16 -0.03 -10.58
N ASN A 141 17.60 -0.35 -11.79
CA ASN A 141 18.62 0.42 -12.52
C ASN A 141 18.01 1.42 -13.50
N ASN A 142 16.74 1.26 -13.86
CA ASN A 142 16.02 2.15 -14.77
C ASN A 142 14.52 2.11 -14.49
N ASN A 143 14.04 3.01 -13.64
CA ASN A 143 12.64 3.06 -13.23
C ASN A 143 11.63 3.41 -14.34
N MET A 144 12.13 3.69 -15.56
CA MET A 144 11.28 3.80 -16.75
C MET A 144 10.90 2.43 -17.33
N ARG A 145 11.61 1.35 -16.94
CA ARG A 145 11.28 -0.02 -17.32
C ARG A 145 10.43 -0.66 -16.23
N MET A 146 9.25 -1.06 -16.61
CA MET A 146 8.28 -1.66 -15.69
C MET A 146 7.60 -2.84 -16.37
N VAL A 147 7.22 -3.82 -15.56
CA VAL A 147 6.36 -4.95 -15.97
C VAL A 147 5.17 -4.97 -15.01
N ILE A 148 3.98 -4.97 -15.58
CA ILE A 148 2.71 -5.04 -14.83
C ILE A 148 1.96 -6.30 -15.22
N ALA A 149 1.31 -6.93 -14.25
CA ALA A 149 0.43 -8.07 -14.49
C ALA A 149 -1.01 -7.67 -14.14
N ASP A 150 -1.93 -8.09 -14.99
CA ASP A 150 -3.37 -7.88 -14.82
C ASP A 150 -4.15 -9.13 -15.17
N ASP A 151 -5.44 -9.18 -14.82
CA ASP A 151 -6.36 -10.27 -15.16
C ASP A 151 -7.60 -9.78 -15.93
N GLY A 152 -7.57 -8.56 -16.44
CA GLY A 152 -8.68 -7.92 -17.14
C GLY A 152 -8.81 -8.31 -18.62
N GLY A 153 -7.95 -9.13 -19.17
CA GLY A 153 -7.91 -9.54 -20.55
C GLY A 153 -7.39 -10.91 -20.77
#